data_8d93634c5e581d21ca28e3761b47c51b
#
_entry.id   8d93634c5e581d21ca28e3761b47c51b
#
_cell.length_a   1.000
_cell.length_b   1.000
_cell.length_c   1.000
_cell.angle_alpha   90.00
_cell.angle_beta   90.00
_cell.angle_gamma   90.00
#
_symmetry.space_group_name_H-M   'P 1'
#
loop_
_entity.id
_entity.type
_entity.pdbx_description
1 polymer ?
#
loop_
_entity_poly.entity_id
_entity_poly.type
_entity_poly.pdbx_seq_one_letter_code
_entity_poly.pdbx_strand_id
1 'polypeptide(L)'
;SPHVFERTRSDGKVIEMRGQALPGGGYVTSYNDITDYKHAEKALLEANETLEQRVAERSHEAEAAQQSKTRFLAAISHDVLQPLNAARLFASALRDSVHVSDEQKHLAERVDASLRAAEELLDGLLDVSRLDAGGLHPVIGEFDVSALMRELAAQYTPVAAGRGLRLDLFARPAWVRSDRRLLRRVLQNFLANALRYTRQGRIVLAVRHRGEEVELQVWDTGPGIPEHHMRQIFDEFHRYQQPFDWGEQGLGLGLSICQRISRLLDHRLNARSRVGSGSMFSIILPRVAPLPGYTEPATAVQVAATPVRSDSLAGLRVLCVDNDEEILDGMRALLGRWQVQVITAATVDQALEKIAERPQVMLVDYHLHDRMDGLDALVALREAAGYPLPGALLTADGRDELKRMARERGYRVLTKPIKPASLRAFLGALRDAGSNEA
;
A
#
# COMPACT_ATOMS: atom_id res chain seq x y z
N SER A 1 -67.42 13.67 -6.23
CA SER A 1 -66.15 13.12 -6.69
C SER A 1 -66.40 11.89 -7.55
N PRO A 2 -65.72 11.69 -8.65
CA PRO A 2 -65.84 10.50 -9.45
C PRO A 2 -65.43 9.26 -8.59
N HIS A 3 -66.31 8.26 -8.55
CA HIS A 3 -66.01 7.01 -7.88
C HIS A 3 -65.54 5.98 -8.92
N VAL A 4 -64.35 5.38 -8.68
CA VAL A 4 -63.80 4.31 -9.51
C VAL A 4 -63.80 3.03 -8.69
N PHE A 5 -64.42 1.97 -9.22
CA PHE A 5 -64.49 0.65 -8.61
C PHE A 5 -64.05 -0.42 -9.61
N GLU A 6 -63.21 -1.31 -9.18
CA GLU A 6 -62.86 -2.54 -9.93
C GLU A 6 -63.65 -3.71 -9.38
N ARG A 7 -64.20 -4.52 -10.26
CA ARG A 7 -64.92 -5.74 -9.87
C ARG A 7 -64.56 -6.90 -10.78
N THR A 8 -64.15 -8.00 -10.17
CA THR A 8 -63.95 -9.25 -10.90
C THR A 8 -65.29 -9.98 -11.01
N ARG A 9 -65.66 -10.32 -12.25
CA ARG A 9 -66.87 -11.12 -12.54
C ARG A 9 -66.60 -12.61 -12.39
N SER A 10 -67.71 -13.41 -12.32
CA SER A 10 -67.59 -14.85 -12.24
C SER A 10 -66.97 -15.54 -13.46
N ASP A 11 -66.99 -14.87 -14.60
CA ASP A 11 -66.32 -15.30 -15.84
C ASP A 11 -64.78 -14.93 -15.89
N GLY A 12 -64.27 -14.35 -14.78
CA GLY A 12 -62.84 -13.95 -14.67
C GLY A 12 -62.52 -12.58 -15.22
N LYS A 13 -63.46 -11.87 -15.82
CA LYS A 13 -63.24 -10.51 -16.36
C LYS A 13 -63.16 -9.49 -15.24
N VAL A 14 -62.24 -8.53 -15.35
CA VAL A 14 -62.10 -7.40 -14.47
C VAL A 14 -62.70 -6.16 -15.14
N ILE A 15 -63.78 -5.65 -14.57
CA ILE A 15 -64.47 -4.46 -15.08
C ILE A 15 -64.21 -3.28 -14.18
N GLU A 16 -63.68 -2.23 -14.74
CA GLU A 16 -63.57 -0.93 -14.09
C GLU A 16 -64.85 -0.14 -14.31
N MET A 17 -65.47 0.30 -13.23
CA MET A 17 -66.69 1.13 -13.24
C MET A 17 -66.33 2.53 -12.79
N ARG A 18 -66.58 3.53 -13.63
CA ARG A 18 -66.40 4.94 -13.31
C ARG A 18 -67.75 5.66 -13.31
N GLY A 19 -68.12 6.16 -12.16
CA GLY A 19 -69.33 6.92 -11.98
C GLY A 19 -69.08 8.44 -11.93
N GLN A 20 -69.82 9.24 -12.69
CA GLN A 20 -69.73 10.68 -12.70
C GLN A 20 -71.13 11.31 -12.67
N ALA A 21 -71.34 12.30 -11.79
CA ALA A 21 -72.57 13.09 -11.75
C ALA A 21 -72.63 14.04 -12.92
N LEU A 22 -73.81 14.18 -13.53
CA LEU A 22 -74.06 15.12 -14.64
C LEU A 22 -74.48 16.49 -14.12
N PRO A 23 -74.10 17.60 -14.81
CA PRO A 23 -74.62 18.94 -14.56
C PRO A 23 -76.14 18.97 -14.89
N GLY A 24 -77.00 19.11 -13.92
CA GLY A 24 -78.46 19.10 -14.08
C GLY A 24 -79.21 17.91 -13.49
N GLY A 25 -78.48 17.04 -12.79
CA GLY A 25 -79.02 15.86 -12.13
C GLY A 25 -78.89 14.61 -13.00
N GLY A 26 -78.68 13.50 -12.36
CA GLY A 26 -78.40 12.22 -13.01
C GLY A 26 -76.96 11.73 -12.83
N TYR A 27 -76.74 10.47 -13.21
CA TYR A 27 -75.49 9.76 -13.00
C TYR A 27 -75.08 8.97 -14.26
N VAL A 28 -73.88 9.10 -14.74
CA VAL A 28 -73.33 8.27 -15.83
C VAL A 28 -72.36 7.30 -15.25
N THR A 29 -72.47 6.03 -15.57
CA THR A 29 -71.49 5.01 -15.21
C THR A 29 -70.95 4.40 -16.50
N SER A 30 -69.65 4.45 -16.67
CA SER A 30 -68.94 3.77 -17.74
C SER A 30 -68.35 2.44 -17.19
N TYR A 31 -68.38 1.45 -18.05
CA TYR A 31 -67.77 0.12 -17.77
C TYR A 31 -66.68 -0.12 -18.79
N ASN A 32 -65.49 -0.42 -18.29
CA ASN A 32 -64.34 -0.71 -19.14
C ASN A 32 -63.78 -2.08 -18.77
N ASP A 33 -63.59 -2.96 -19.74
CA ASP A 33 -62.94 -4.25 -19.53
C ASP A 33 -61.43 -4.01 -19.44
N ILE A 34 -60.86 -4.19 -18.25
CA ILE A 34 -59.45 -4.01 -17.94
C ILE A 34 -58.71 -5.32 -17.67
N THR A 35 -59.28 -6.44 -18.09
CA THR A 35 -58.76 -7.78 -17.83
C THR A 35 -57.34 -7.96 -18.35
N ASP A 36 -57.13 -7.60 -19.63
CA ASP A 36 -55.81 -7.69 -20.25
C ASP A 36 -54.76 -6.78 -19.56
N TYR A 37 -55.19 -5.58 -19.16
CA TYR A 37 -54.34 -4.67 -18.41
C TYR A 37 -53.94 -5.24 -17.05
N LYS A 38 -54.89 -5.83 -16.30
CA LYS A 38 -54.60 -6.47 -14.99
C LYS A 38 -53.71 -7.71 -15.12
N HIS A 39 -53.89 -8.50 -16.17
CA HIS A 39 -53.02 -9.61 -16.45
C HIS A 39 -51.61 -9.15 -16.79
N ALA A 40 -51.46 -8.09 -17.61
CA ALA A 40 -50.18 -7.52 -17.95
C ALA A 40 -49.51 -6.89 -16.71
N GLU A 41 -50.25 -6.15 -15.88
CA GLU A 41 -49.75 -5.57 -14.63
C GLU A 41 -49.23 -6.65 -13.68
N LYS A 42 -49.99 -7.74 -13.50
CA LYS A 42 -49.60 -8.87 -12.66
C LYS A 42 -48.32 -9.57 -13.22
N ALA A 43 -48.30 -9.84 -14.52
CA ALA A 43 -47.15 -10.47 -15.17
C ALA A 43 -45.89 -9.60 -15.06
N LEU A 44 -46.03 -8.26 -15.15
CA LEU A 44 -44.92 -7.32 -14.98
C LEU A 44 -44.38 -7.34 -13.54
N LEU A 45 -45.27 -7.37 -12.53
CA LEU A 45 -44.86 -7.48 -11.13
C LEU A 45 -44.10 -8.77 -10.86
N GLU A 46 -44.65 -9.93 -11.29
CA GLU A 46 -43.99 -11.23 -11.14
C GLU A 46 -42.65 -11.29 -11.87
N ALA A 47 -42.55 -10.69 -13.06
CA ALA A 47 -41.30 -10.60 -13.80
C ALA A 47 -40.27 -9.71 -13.07
N ASN A 48 -40.71 -8.59 -12.50
CA ASN A 48 -39.85 -7.68 -11.75
C ASN A 48 -39.30 -8.32 -10.46
N GLU A 49 -40.19 -8.99 -9.68
CA GLU A 49 -39.77 -9.74 -8.49
C GLU A 49 -38.73 -10.84 -8.84
N THR A 50 -38.97 -11.58 -9.94
CA THR A 50 -38.03 -12.60 -10.42
C THR A 50 -36.71 -12.00 -10.84
N LEU A 51 -36.73 -10.82 -11.49
CA LEU A 51 -35.54 -10.11 -11.93
C LEU A 51 -34.72 -9.62 -10.73
N GLU A 52 -35.38 -9.02 -9.74
CA GLU A 52 -34.74 -8.56 -8.50
C GLU A 52 -34.07 -9.71 -7.75
N GLN A 53 -34.75 -10.86 -7.64
CA GLN A 53 -34.17 -12.07 -7.04
C GLN A 53 -32.89 -12.53 -7.79
N ARG A 54 -32.96 -12.63 -9.14
CA ARG A 54 -31.81 -13.02 -9.96
C ARG A 54 -30.66 -12.04 -9.85
N VAL A 55 -30.96 -10.74 -9.81
CA VAL A 55 -29.92 -9.70 -9.62
C VAL A 55 -29.26 -9.87 -8.25
N ALA A 56 -30.02 -10.07 -7.19
CA ALA A 56 -29.49 -10.29 -5.85
C ALA A 56 -28.61 -11.55 -5.77
N GLU A 57 -29.09 -12.68 -6.34
CA GLU A 57 -28.30 -13.94 -6.40
C GLU A 57 -27.00 -13.76 -7.15
N ARG A 58 -27.02 -13.13 -8.34
CA ARG A 58 -25.82 -12.89 -9.15
C ARG A 58 -24.85 -11.93 -8.49
N SER A 59 -25.35 -10.91 -7.80
CA SER A 59 -24.53 -9.98 -7.02
C SER A 59 -23.80 -10.72 -5.89
N HIS A 60 -24.53 -11.55 -5.15
CA HIS A 60 -23.95 -12.34 -4.06
C HIS A 60 -22.90 -13.37 -4.56
N GLU A 61 -23.18 -14.07 -5.67
CA GLU A 61 -22.22 -14.98 -6.30
C GLU A 61 -20.95 -14.23 -6.73
N ALA A 62 -21.09 -13.05 -7.36
CA ALA A 62 -19.97 -12.23 -7.81
C ALA A 62 -19.13 -11.73 -6.63
N GLU A 63 -19.76 -11.27 -5.55
CA GLU A 63 -19.08 -10.85 -4.33
C GLU A 63 -18.31 -12.00 -3.66
N ALA A 64 -18.92 -13.18 -3.56
CA ALA A 64 -18.28 -14.37 -2.99
C ALA A 64 -17.08 -14.82 -3.83
N ALA A 65 -17.21 -14.83 -5.15
CA ALA A 65 -16.10 -15.14 -6.08
C ALA A 65 -14.96 -14.13 -5.95
N GLN A 66 -15.27 -12.84 -5.85
CA GLN A 66 -14.29 -11.77 -5.68
C GLN A 66 -13.55 -11.88 -4.33
N GLN A 67 -14.27 -12.15 -3.24
CA GLN A 67 -13.63 -12.36 -1.93
C GLN A 67 -12.73 -13.60 -1.91
N SER A 68 -13.17 -14.70 -2.56
CA SER A 68 -12.37 -15.92 -2.69
C SER A 68 -11.09 -15.65 -3.46
N LYS A 69 -11.16 -14.93 -4.59
CA LYS A 69 -10.00 -14.52 -5.39
C LYS A 69 -9.02 -13.68 -4.57
N THR A 70 -9.52 -12.76 -3.75
CA THR A 70 -8.68 -11.89 -2.91
C THR A 70 -7.95 -12.68 -1.82
N ARG A 71 -8.65 -13.59 -1.12
CA ARG A 71 -8.03 -14.46 -0.11
C ARG A 71 -6.97 -15.39 -0.72
N PHE A 72 -7.27 -15.97 -1.89
CA PHE A 72 -6.35 -16.82 -2.62
C PHE A 72 -5.07 -16.08 -3.01
N LEU A 73 -5.19 -14.87 -3.58
CA LEU A 73 -4.05 -14.04 -3.94
C LEU A 73 -3.24 -13.60 -2.72
N ALA A 74 -3.89 -13.30 -1.60
CA ALA A 74 -3.19 -12.94 -0.36
C ALA A 74 -2.38 -14.11 0.22
N ALA A 75 -2.94 -15.33 0.20
CA ALA A 75 -2.25 -16.53 0.67
C ALA A 75 -1.03 -16.87 -0.22
N ILE A 76 -1.23 -16.94 -1.55
CA ILE A 76 -0.13 -17.22 -2.48
C ILE A 76 0.98 -16.19 -2.38
N SER A 77 0.64 -14.92 -2.20
CA SER A 77 1.66 -13.88 -2.14
C SER A 77 2.54 -14.01 -0.90
N HIS A 78 1.99 -14.39 0.24
CA HIS A 78 2.79 -14.69 1.42
C HIS A 78 3.78 -15.84 1.13
N ASP A 79 3.28 -16.94 0.57
CA ASP A 79 4.07 -18.15 0.30
C ASP A 79 5.13 -17.96 -0.80
N VAL A 80 4.93 -16.98 -1.70
CA VAL A 80 5.92 -16.62 -2.74
C VAL A 80 6.89 -15.54 -2.24
N LEU A 81 6.45 -14.62 -1.39
CA LEU A 81 7.34 -13.58 -0.84
C LEU A 81 8.38 -14.15 0.13
N GLN A 82 8.09 -15.23 0.84
CA GLN A 82 9.04 -15.88 1.76
C GLN A 82 10.30 -16.36 1.04
N PRO A 83 10.25 -17.28 0.03
CA PRO A 83 11.45 -17.73 -0.68
C PRO A 83 12.14 -16.61 -1.47
N LEU A 84 11.40 -15.62 -1.98
CA LEU A 84 12.01 -14.44 -2.61
C LEU A 84 12.83 -13.61 -1.60
N ASN A 85 12.33 -13.44 -0.38
CA ASN A 85 13.07 -12.74 0.67
C ASN A 85 14.34 -13.49 1.08
N ALA A 86 14.27 -14.81 1.24
CA ALA A 86 15.45 -15.65 1.51
C ALA A 86 16.49 -15.55 0.38
N ALA A 87 16.06 -15.69 -0.88
CA ALA A 87 16.93 -15.58 -2.04
C ALA A 87 17.60 -14.18 -2.12
N ARG A 88 16.90 -13.12 -1.73
CA ARG A 88 17.45 -11.76 -1.67
C ARG A 88 18.49 -11.59 -0.58
N LEU A 89 18.28 -12.20 0.58
CA LEU A 89 19.27 -12.21 1.65
C LEU A 89 20.56 -12.93 1.20
N PHE A 90 20.45 -14.05 0.50
CA PHE A 90 21.60 -14.76 -0.06
C PHE A 90 22.30 -13.96 -1.17
N ALA A 91 21.55 -13.35 -2.08
CA ALA A 91 22.13 -12.49 -3.12
C ALA A 91 22.86 -11.27 -2.52
N SER A 92 22.29 -10.65 -1.49
CA SER A 92 22.94 -9.57 -0.76
C SER A 92 24.18 -10.06 -0.03
N ALA A 93 24.12 -11.23 0.61
CA ALA A 93 25.26 -11.86 1.25
C ALA A 93 26.37 -12.17 0.22
N LEU A 94 26.10 -12.65 -0.95
CA LEU A 94 27.06 -12.93 -2.00
C LEU A 94 27.71 -11.66 -2.52
N ARG A 95 26.94 -10.63 -2.89
CA ARG A 95 27.41 -9.36 -3.44
C ARG A 95 28.49 -8.69 -2.60
N ASP A 96 28.28 -8.67 -1.29
CA ASP A 96 29.15 -7.98 -0.37
C ASP A 96 30.30 -8.89 0.20
N SER A 97 30.50 -10.13 -0.27
CA SER A 97 31.56 -11.06 0.19
C SER A 97 32.96 -10.62 -0.32
N VAL A 98 33.96 -10.70 0.54
CA VAL A 98 35.33 -10.21 0.25
C VAL A 98 36.04 -11.06 -0.80
N HIS A 99 35.65 -12.33 -0.99
CA HIS A 99 36.32 -13.29 -1.87
C HIS A 99 35.59 -13.52 -3.20
N VAL A 100 34.68 -12.64 -3.59
CA VAL A 100 33.85 -12.76 -4.79
C VAL A 100 34.45 -11.94 -5.93
N SER A 101 34.55 -12.53 -7.11
CA SER A 101 35.00 -11.82 -8.32
C SER A 101 34.03 -10.72 -8.72
N ASP A 102 34.47 -9.74 -9.50
CA ASP A 102 33.60 -8.66 -9.98
C ASP A 102 32.45 -9.21 -10.85
N GLU A 103 32.67 -10.29 -11.60
CA GLU A 103 31.65 -10.97 -12.36
C GLU A 103 30.57 -11.60 -11.47
N GLN A 104 30.97 -12.24 -10.36
CA GLN A 104 30.02 -12.81 -9.38
C GLN A 104 29.24 -11.73 -8.65
N LYS A 105 29.88 -10.59 -8.33
CA LYS A 105 29.16 -9.42 -7.77
C LYS A 105 28.10 -8.90 -8.73
N HIS A 106 28.48 -8.78 -10.01
CA HIS A 106 27.54 -8.33 -11.03
C HIS A 106 26.36 -9.29 -11.21
N LEU A 107 26.62 -10.61 -11.16
CA LEU A 107 25.55 -11.60 -11.17
C LEU A 107 24.64 -11.51 -9.95
N ALA A 108 25.20 -11.33 -8.76
CA ALA A 108 24.43 -11.16 -7.53
C ALA A 108 23.57 -9.88 -7.56
N GLU A 109 24.06 -8.79 -8.13
CA GLU A 109 23.30 -7.56 -8.36
C GLU A 109 22.13 -7.77 -9.32
N ARG A 110 22.34 -8.54 -10.38
CA ARG A 110 21.28 -8.88 -11.34
C ARG A 110 20.20 -9.78 -10.73
N VAL A 111 20.61 -10.73 -9.90
CA VAL A 111 19.68 -11.60 -9.15
C VAL A 111 18.85 -10.76 -8.17
N ASP A 112 19.49 -9.89 -7.39
CA ASP A 112 18.83 -8.99 -6.44
C ASP A 112 17.85 -8.02 -7.16
N ALA A 113 18.22 -7.53 -8.34
CA ALA A 113 17.34 -6.70 -9.17
C ALA A 113 16.11 -7.49 -9.69
N SER A 114 16.30 -8.75 -10.10
CA SER A 114 15.21 -9.62 -10.57
C SER A 114 14.26 -10.00 -9.43
N LEU A 115 14.79 -10.27 -8.25
CA LEU A 115 14.00 -10.57 -7.06
C LEU A 115 13.17 -9.34 -6.64
N ARG A 116 13.75 -8.15 -6.64
CA ARG A 116 13.00 -6.90 -6.38
C ARG A 116 11.88 -6.69 -7.39
N ALA A 117 12.11 -6.95 -8.66
CA ALA A 117 11.08 -6.84 -9.67
C ALA A 117 9.92 -7.83 -9.42
N ALA A 118 10.23 -9.06 -8.99
CA ALA A 118 9.21 -10.05 -8.62
C ALA A 118 8.42 -9.63 -7.36
N GLU A 119 9.08 -9.09 -6.34
CA GLU A 119 8.43 -8.53 -5.14
C GLU A 119 7.47 -7.38 -5.51
N GLU A 120 7.92 -6.44 -6.35
CA GLU A 120 7.09 -5.33 -6.83
C GLU A 120 5.85 -5.82 -7.61
N LEU A 121 5.99 -6.93 -8.39
CA LEU A 121 4.88 -7.58 -9.10
C LEU A 121 3.82 -8.06 -8.11
N LEU A 122 4.26 -8.85 -7.14
CA LEU A 122 3.36 -9.47 -6.16
C LEU A 122 2.66 -8.42 -5.31
N ASP A 123 3.39 -7.42 -4.83
CA ASP A 123 2.83 -6.30 -4.07
C ASP A 123 1.81 -5.51 -4.91
N GLY A 124 2.13 -5.23 -6.18
CA GLY A 124 1.22 -4.56 -7.10
C GLY A 124 -0.06 -5.36 -7.35
N LEU A 125 0.05 -6.68 -7.57
CA LEU A 125 -1.08 -7.56 -7.79
C LEU A 125 -1.98 -7.68 -6.55
N LEU A 126 -1.37 -7.80 -5.36
CA LEU A 126 -2.08 -7.80 -4.09
C LEU A 126 -2.86 -6.51 -3.84
N ASP A 127 -2.25 -5.38 -4.16
CA ASP A 127 -2.93 -4.09 -4.00
C ASP A 127 -4.13 -3.95 -4.92
N VAL A 128 -3.96 -4.29 -6.21
CA VAL A 128 -5.07 -4.33 -7.16
C VAL A 128 -6.18 -5.22 -6.63
N SER A 129 -5.84 -6.42 -6.18
CA SER A 129 -6.82 -7.37 -5.65
C SER A 129 -7.55 -6.85 -4.40
N ARG A 130 -6.82 -6.24 -3.44
CA ARG A 130 -7.41 -5.67 -2.22
C ARG A 130 -8.29 -4.44 -2.50
N LEU A 131 -7.87 -3.61 -3.46
CA LEU A 131 -8.63 -2.43 -3.88
C LEU A 131 -9.93 -2.84 -4.61
N ASP A 132 -9.87 -3.84 -5.50
CA ASP A 132 -11.02 -4.33 -6.25
C ASP A 132 -12.04 -5.07 -5.38
N ALA A 133 -11.59 -5.73 -4.32
CA ALA A 133 -12.46 -6.42 -3.38
C ALA A 133 -13.16 -5.49 -2.36
N GLY A 134 -12.92 -4.18 -2.42
CA GLY A 134 -13.43 -3.25 -1.40
C GLY A 134 -12.87 -3.49 0.00
N GLY A 135 -11.87 -4.37 0.13
CA GLY A 135 -11.28 -4.74 1.42
C GLY A 135 -10.34 -3.68 2.02
N LEU A 136 -10.16 -2.56 1.34
CA LEU A 136 -9.31 -1.48 1.80
C LEU A 136 -10.18 -0.31 2.28
N HIS A 137 -10.28 -0.15 3.59
CA HIS A 137 -11.00 0.96 4.20
C HIS A 137 -10.04 2.13 4.44
N PRO A 138 -10.25 3.31 3.79
CA PRO A 138 -9.42 4.49 4.02
C PRO A 138 -9.58 5.02 5.43
N VAL A 139 -8.47 5.34 6.07
CA VAL A 139 -8.46 6.06 7.36
C VAL A 139 -8.28 7.55 7.07
N ILE A 140 -9.42 8.25 6.92
CA ILE A 140 -9.41 9.67 6.59
C ILE A 140 -9.07 10.48 7.84
N GLY A 141 -8.03 11.32 7.73
CA GLY A 141 -7.58 12.24 8.76
C GLY A 141 -7.16 13.58 8.16
N GLU A 142 -7.01 14.59 9.03
CA GLU A 142 -6.50 15.90 8.67
C GLU A 142 -5.03 16.02 9.08
N PHE A 143 -4.16 16.39 8.15
CA PHE A 143 -2.72 16.48 8.41
C PHE A 143 -2.02 17.48 7.48
N ASP A 144 -0.83 17.94 7.91
CA ASP A 144 0.06 18.75 7.07
C ASP A 144 0.72 17.87 6.00
N VAL A 145 0.29 18.04 4.75
CA VAL A 145 0.84 17.27 3.62
C VAL A 145 2.25 17.73 3.26
N SER A 146 2.65 18.94 3.63
CA SER A 146 4.03 19.40 3.40
C SER A 146 5.05 18.57 4.20
N ALA A 147 4.67 18.08 5.38
CA ALA A 147 5.48 17.16 6.17
C ALA A 147 5.70 15.84 5.43
N LEU A 148 4.63 15.27 4.84
CA LEU A 148 4.74 14.06 4.01
C LEU A 148 5.67 14.27 2.80
N MET A 149 5.57 15.42 2.13
CA MET A 149 6.42 15.75 0.98
C MET A 149 7.90 15.91 1.40
N ARG A 150 8.18 16.50 2.57
CA ARG A 150 9.55 16.58 3.13
C ARG A 150 10.12 15.19 3.45
N GLU A 151 9.32 14.31 4.04
CA GLU A 151 9.75 12.93 4.32
C GLU A 151 10.09 12.16 3.04
N LEU A 152 9.26 12.28 2.00
CA LEU A 152 9.53 11.67 0.71
C LEU A 152 10.77 12.27 0.04
N ALA A 153 10.93 13.58 0.07
CA ALA A 153 12.11 14.23 -0.47
C ALA A 153 13.38 13.74 0.25
N ALA A 154 13.39 13.68 1.57
CA ALA A 154 14.53 13.19 2.36
C ALA A 154 14.88 11.72 2.02
N GLN A 155 13.85 10.88 1.83
CA GLN A 155 14.02 9.47 1.46
C GLN A 155 14.59 9.29 0.06
N TYR A 156 14.15 10.09 -0.92
CA TYR A 156 14.47 9.87 -2.34
C TYR A 156 15.65 10.73 -2.85
N THR A 157 16.06 11.77 -2.13
CA THR A 157 17.23 12.59 -2.51
C THR A 157 18.53 11.77 -2.65
N PRO A 158 18.90 10.87 -1.71
CA PRO A 158 20.08 10.03 -1.87
C PRO A 158 19.98 9.07 -3.07
N VAL A 159 18.76 8.56 -3.33
CA VAL A 159 18.52 7.66 -4.47
C VAL A 159 18.69 8.40 -5.80
N ALA A 160 18.14 9.62 -5.90
CA ALA A 160 18.29 10.48 -7.07
C ALA A 160 19.77 10.86 -7.29
N ALA A 161 20.46 11.27 -6.24
CA ALA A 161 21.88 11.61 -6.31
C ALA A 161 22.76 10.43 -6.77
N GLY A 162 22.48 9.21 -6.30
CA GLY A 162 23.15 7.99 -6.75
C GLY A 162 22.95 7.67 -8.24
N ARG A 163 21.91 8.26 -8.87
CA ARG A 163 21.65 8.19 -10.32
C ARG A 163 22.09 9.43 -11.09
N GLY A 164 22.79 10.38 -10.45
CA GLY A 164 23.20 11.65 -11.05
C GLY A 164 22.05 12.63 -11.30
N LEU A 165 20.89 12.45 -10.62
CA LEU A 165 19.72 13.31 -10.72
C LEU A 165 19.63 14.26 -9.52
N ARG A 166 19.09 15.45 -9.74
CA ARG A 166 18.75 16.40 -8.69
C ARG A 166 17.27 16.26 -8.32
N LEU A 167 16.96 16.22 -7.01
CA LEU A 167 15.59 16.26 -6.50
C LEU A 167 15.39 17.58 -5.75
N ASP A 168 14.47 18.40 -6.24
CA ASP A 168 14.11 19.70 -5.65
C ASP A 168 12.74 19.61 -4.98
N LEU A 169 12.58 20.24 -3.80
CA LEU A 169 11.31 20.29 -3.07
C LEU A 169 10.79 21.72 -2.92
N PHE A 170 9.57 21.95 -3.36
CA PHE A 170 8.82 23.20 -3.18
C PHE A 170 7.55 22.92 -2.37
N ALA A 171 7.68 22.80 -1.06
CA ALA A 171 6.57 22.48 -0.16
C ALA A 171 6.21 23.71 0.68
N ARG A 172 5.06 24.32 0.37
CA ARG A 172 4.40 25.29 1.24
C ARG A 172 3.50 24.53 2.23
N PRO A 173 3.38 24.97 3.49
CA PRO A 173 2.47 24.36 4.46
C PRO A 173 1.05 24.27 3.90
N ALA A 174 0.48 23.08 3.96
CA ALA A 174 -0.87 22.82 3.46
C ALA A 174 -1.52 21.69 4.25
N TRP A 175 -2.68 21.96 4.83
CA TRP A 175 -3.49 20.98 5.52
C TRP A 175 -4.51 20.39 4.55
N VAL A 176 -4.63 19.06 4.57
CA VAL A 176 -5.52 18.28 3.70
C VAL A 176 -6.28 17.24 4.51
N ARG A 177 -7.45 16.84 4.00
CA ARG A 177 -8.24 15.73 4.52
C ARG A 177 -8.10 14.53 3.59
N SER A 178 -7.39 13.48 4.05
CA SER A 178 -7.11 12.30 3.24
C SER A 178 -6.59 11.14 4.10
N ASP A 179 -6.34 9.98 3.49
CA ASP A 179 -5.55 8.90 4.09
C ASP A 179 -4.07 9.12 3.77
N ARG A 180 -3.28 9.42 4.82
CA ARG A 180 -1.84 9.70 4.68
C ARG A 180 -1.06 8.54 4.08
N ARG A 181 -1.43 7.29 4.41
CA ARG A 181 -0.74 6.09 3.93
C ARG A 181 -0.99 5.87 2.44
N LEU A 182 -2.24 5.96 2.01
CA LEU A 182 -2.62 5.80 0.61
C LEU A 182 -2.06 6.94 -0.24
N LEU A 183 -2.09 8.16 0.28
CA LEU A 183 -1.50 9.32 -0.39
C LEU A 183 0.02 9.18 -0.57
N ARG A 184 0.74 8.72 0.48
CA ARG A 184 2.16 8.39 0.39
C ARG A 184 2.43 7.39 -0.73
N ARG A 185 1.60 6.37 -0.87
CA ARG A 185 1.74 5.35 -1.92
C ARG A 185 1.59 5.93 -3.32
N VAL A 186 0.61 6.80 -3.55
CA VAL A 186 0.44 7.50 -4.83
C VAL A 186 1.70 8.31 -5.18
N LEU A 187 2.20 9.10 -4.23
CA LEU A 187 3.40 9.92 -4.42
C LEU A 187 4.67 9.08 -4.65
N GLN A 188 4.81 7.95 -3.96
CA GLN A 188 5.91 7.02 -4.17
C GLN A 188 5.89 6.41 -5.58
N ASN A 189 4.71 6.06 -6.11
CA ASN A 189 4.57 5.59 -7.49
C ASN A 189 4.98 6.67 -8.50
N PHE A 190 4.58 7.93 -8.29
CA PHE A 190 5.01 9.03 -9.16
C PHE A 190 6.52 9.26 -9.10
N LEU A 191 7.12 9.23 -7.89
CA LEU A 191 8.57 9.38 -7.71
C LEU A 191 9.35 8.22 -8.33
N ALA A 192 8.87 6.98 -8.16
CA ALA A 192 9.49 5.81 -8.76
C ALA A 192 9.50 5.89 -10.29
N ASN A 193 8.39 6.35 -10.90
CA ASN A 193 8.31 6.61 -12.33
C ASN A 193 9.28 7.72 -12.75
N ALA A 194 9.30 8.86 -12.05
CA ALA A 194 10.21 9.96 -12.35
C ALA A 194 11.68 9.51 -12.31
N LEU A 195 12.10 8.75 -11.29
CA LEU A 195 13.45 8.20 -11.16
C LEU A 195 13.80 7.16 -12.22
N ARG A 196 12.80 6.36 -12.65
CA ARG A 196 13.00 5.32 -13.66
C ARG A 196 13.19 5.89 -15.05
N TYR A 197 12.39 6.89 -15.42
CA TYR A 197 12.37 7.41 -16.78
C TYR A 197 13.26 8.63 -17.00
N THR A 198 13.77 9.26 -15.94
CA THR A 198 14.72 10.38 -16.06
C THR A 198 16.14 9.88 -15.99
N ARG A 199 16.92 10.06 -17.06
CA ARG A 199 18.34 9.67 -17.11
C ARG A 199 19.27 10.79 -16.64
N GLN A 200 18.94 12.02 -17.01
CA GLN A 200 19.70 13.22 -16.69
C GLN A 200 18.73 14.37 -16.38
N GLY A 201 19.14 15.28 -15.51
CA GLY A 201 18.34 16.44 -15.17
C GLY A 201 17.83 16.42 -13.74
N ARG A 202 16.54 16.69 -13.55
CA ARG A 202 15.97 16.88 -12.21
C ARG A 202 14.55 16.32 -12.07
N ILE A 203 14.21 16.05 -10.82
CA ILE A 203 12.86 15.74 -10.37
C ILE A 203 12.41 16.84 -9.42
N VAL A 204 11.17 17.28 -9.51
CA VAL A 204 10.63 18.33 -8.63
C VAL A 204 9.39 17.82 -7.93
N LEU A 205 9.40 17.90 -6.60
CA LEU A 205 8.23 17.73 -5.75
C LEU A 205 7.67 19.10 -5.41
N ALA A 206 6.36 19.31 -5.61
CA ALA A 206 5.75 20.60 -5.32
C ALA A 206 4.37 20.45 -4.65
N VAL A 207 4.09 21.35 -3.71
CA VAL A 207 2.78 21.58 -3.12
C VAL A 207 2.23 22.90 -3.66
N ARG A 208 1.14 22.83 -4.42
CA ARG A 208 0.53 24.01 -5.05
C ARG A 208 -0.88 24.24 -4.51
N HIS A 209 -1.12 25.42 -3.98
CA HIS A 209 -2.46 25.84 -3.55
C HIS A 209 -3.31 26.25 -4.77
N ARG A 210 -4.55 25.78 -4.82
CA ARG A 210 -5.55 26.10 -5.83
C ARG A 210 -6.90 26.44 -5.18
N GLY A 211 -7.00 27.60 -4.52
CA GLY A 211 -8.18 27.98 -3.77
C GLY A 211 -8.45 27.03 -2.62
N GLU A 212 -9.60 26.34 -2.65
CA GLU A 212 -10.01 25.34 -1.66
C GLU A 212 -9.36 23.95 -1.88
N GLU A 213 -8.43 23.85 -2.81
CA GLU A 213 -7.74 22.59 -3.13
C GLU A 213 -6.24 22.75 -3.02
N VAL A 214 -5.57 21.62 -2.81
CA VAL A 214 -4.11 21.46 -2.83
C VAL A 214 -3.75 20.47 -3.90
N GLU A 215 -2.84 20.81 -4.78
CA GLU A 215 -2.30 19.92 -5.81
C GLU A 215 -0.87 19.53 -5.43
N LEU A 216 -0.65 18.22 -5.25
CA LEU A 216 0.67 17.64 -5.05
C LEU A 216 1.21 17.18 -6.38
N GLN A 217 2.34 17.72 -6.77
CA GLN A 217 2.93 17.52 -8.08
C GLN A 217 4.29 16.83 -7.98
N VAL A 218 4.53 15.89 -8.89
CA VAL A 218 5.84 15.30 -9.17
C VAL A 218 6.16 15.58 -10.64
N TRP A 219 7.22 16.33 -10.87
CA TRP A 219 7.72 16.68 -12.21
C TRP A 219 9.00 15.94 -12.48
N ASP A 220 9.19 15.52 -13.70
CA ASP A 220 10.43 14.96 -14.20
C ASP A 220 10.86 15.64 -15.50
N THR A 221 12.16 15.60 -15.79
CA THR A 221 12.75 16.07 -17.06
C THR A 221 13.10 14.90 -17.98
N GLY A 222 12.33 13.83 -17.89
CA GLY A 222 12.50 12.64 -18.71
C GLY A 222 12.08 12.83 -20.17
N PRO A 223 11.96 11.74 -20.92
CA PRO A 223 11.67 11.78 -22.35
C PRO A 223 10.25 12.25 -22.68
N GLY A 224 9.35 12.31 -21.69
CA GLY A 224 7.95 12.62 -21.89
C GLY A 224 7.17 11.48 -22.54
N ILE A 225 5.85 11.66 -22.63
CA ILE A 225 4.88 10.68 -23.11
C ILE A 225 4.10 11.31 -24.28
N PRO A 226 3.97 10.63 -25.43
CA PRO A 226 3.15 11.09 -26.53
C PRO A 226 1.68 11.21 -26.16
N GLU A 227 0.99 12.19 -26.73
CA GLU A 227 -0.40 12.51 -26.40
C GLU A 227 -1.36 11.32 -26.60
N HIS A 228 -1.15 10.52 -27.64
CA HIS A 228 -1.98 9.35 -27.94
C HIS A 228 -1.85 8.22 -26.90
N HIS A 229 -0.77 8.19 -26.11
CA HIS A 229 -0.60 7.24 -25.00
C HIS A 229 -1.12 7.76 -23.66
N MET A 230 -1.36 9.08 -23.52
CA MET A 230 -1.74 9.69 -22.23
C MET A 230 -3.01 9.11 -21.59
N ARG A 231 -3.92 8.56 -22.37
CA ARG A 231 -5.14 7.89 -21.85
C ARG A 231 -4.84 6.49 -21.35
N GLN A 232 -3.88 5.82 -21.96
CA GLN A 232 -3.56 4.40 -21.72
C GLN A 232 -2.53 4.19 -20.60
N ILE A 233 -1.82 5.25 -20.16
CA ILE A 233 -0.79 5.13 -19.10
C ILE A 233 -1.35 4.69 -17.74
N PHE A 234 -2.67 4.80 -17.54
CA PHE A 234 -3.38 4.36 -16.33
C PHE A 234 -3.95 2.93 -16.46
N ASP A 235 -3.89 2.33 -17.65
CA ASP A 235 -4.34 0.96 -17.88
C ASP A 235 -3.32 -0.03 -17.28
N GLU A 236 -3.82 -1.16 -16.80
CA GLU A 236 -2.98 -2.20 -16.20
C GLU A 236 -2.07 -2.82 -17.26
N PHE A 237 -0.83 -3.08 -16.87
CA PHE A 237 0.21 -3.69 -17.72
C PHE A 237 0.52 -2.89 -18.99
N HIS A 238 -0.05 -1.69 -19.13
CA HIS A 238 0.24 -0.83 -20.27
C HIS A 238 1.58 -0.12 -20.08
N ARG A 239 2.44 -0.20 -21.10
CA ARG A 239 3.76 0.42 -21.11
C ARG A 239 3.98 1.13 -22.44
N TYR A 240 4.48 2.34 -22.37
CA TYR A 240 5.05 3.00 -23.53
C TYR A 240 6.50 2.54 -23.67
N GLN A 241 6.77 1.58 -24.60
CA GLN A 241 8.11 1.11 -24.89
C GLN A 241 8.84 2.16 -25.73
N GLN A 242 9.94 2.67 -25.21
CA GLN A 242 10.87 3.47 -26.00
C GLN A 242 11.93 2.56 -26.64
N PRO A 243 12.48 2.92 -27.83
CA PRO A 243 13.45 2.10 -28.57
C PRO A 243 14.76 1.80 -27.80
N PHE A 244 14.95 2.40 -26.63
CA PHE A 244 16.19 2.32 -25.82
C PHE A 244 15.95 1.84 -24.38
N ASP A 245 14.90 1.03 -24.12
CA ASP A 245 14.61 0.45 -22.78
C ASP A 245 15.62 -0.68 -22.47
N TRP A 246 16.76 -0.32 -21.92
CA TRP A 246 17.78 -1.23 -21.44
C TRP A 246 17.71 -1.33 -19.90
N GLY A 247 17.03 -2.35 -19.41
CA GLY A 247 17.36 -2.97 -18.12
C GLY A 247 16.46 -2.79 -16.91
N GLU A 248 15.65 -1.73 -16.72
CA GLU A 248 14.73 -1.64 -15.57
C GLU A 248 13.26 -1.79 -16.03
N GLN A 249 12.77 -3.00 -16.03
CA GLN A 249 11.39 -3.32 -16.44
C GLN A 249 10.42 -3.02 -15.30
N GLY A 250 9.65 -1.93 -15.41
CA GLY A 250 8.48 -1.69 -14.56
C GLY A 250 7.24 -2.40 -15.12
N LEU A 251 6.34 -2.78 -14.23
CA LEU A 251 5.22 -3.70 -14.52
C LEU A 251 4.00 -3.05 -15.15
N GLY A 252 3.96 -1.71 -15.23
CA GLY A 252 2.78 -1.00 -15.72
C GLY A 252 1.59 -1.01 -14.74
N LEU A 253 1.82 -1.36 -13.46
CA LEU A 253 0.76 -1.38 -12.43
C LEU A 253 0.71 -0.10 -11.57
N GLY A 254 1.82 0.64 -11.47
CA GLY A 254 1.92 1.78 -10.55
C GLY A 254 0.87 2.87 -10.76
N LEU A 255 0.63 3.29 -12.00
CA LEU A 255 -0.35 4.32 -12.31
C LEU A 255 -1.79 3.82 -12.21
N SER A 256 -2.08 2.56 -12.54
CA SER A 256 -3.40 1.97 -12.34
C SER A 256 -3.76 1.86 -10.85
N ILE A 257 -2.79 1.54 -9.99
CA ILE A 257 -2.94 1.59 -8.53
C ILE A 257 -3.22 3.02 -8.06
N CYS A 258 -2.50 4.03 -8.59
CA CYS A 258 -2.77 5.44 -8.27
C CYS A 258 -4.21 5.82 -8.63
N GLN A 259 -4.71 5.39 -9.78
CA GLN A 259 -6.07 5.67 -10.21
C GLN A 259 -7.12 5.02 -9.29
N ARG A 260 -6.91 3.78 -8.86
CA ARG A 260 -7.81 3.11 -7.92
C ARG A 260 -7.80 3.80 -6.55
N ILE A 261 -6.63 4.12 -6.02
CA ILE A 261 -6.50 4.86 -4.75
C ILE A 261 -7.19 6.23 -4.85
N SER A 262 -7.01 6.95 -5.96
CA SER A 262 -7.64 8.27 -6.12
C SER A 262 -9.17 8.17 -6.13
N ARG A 263 -9.74 7.16 -6.81
CA ARG A 263 -11.19 6.89 -6.78
C ARG A 263 -11.68 6.53 -5.38
N LEU A 264 -10.93 5.67 -4.66
CA LEU A 264 -11.27 5.27 -3.29
C LEU A 264 -11.27 6.44 -2.30
N LEU A 265 -10.38 7.42 -2.53
CA LEU A 265 -10.26 8.62 -1.69
C LEU A 265 -11.12 9.80 -2.19
N ASP A 266 -11.83 9.65 -3.29
CA ASP A 266 -12.55 10.72 -4.00
C ASP A 266 -11.63 11.91 -4.34
N HIS A 267 -10.42 11.61 -4.81
CA HIS A 267 -9.43 12.60 -5.23
C HIS A 267 -9.22 12.56 -6.74
N ARG A 268 -8.78 13.68 -7.32
CA ARG A 268 -8.54 13.78 -8.77
C ARG A 268 -7.07 13.61 -9.09
N LEU A 269 -6.77 12.71 -10.04
CA LEU A 269 -5.44 12.61 -10.65
C LEU A 269 -5.37 13.51 -11.89
N ASN A 270 -4.20 14.09 -12.13
CA ASN A 270 -3.89 14.81 -13.34
C ASN A 270 -2.49 14.41 -13.84
N ALA A 271 -2.34 14.29 -15.14
CA ALA A 271 -1.06 14.03 -15.80
C ALA A 271 -0.90 14.97 -16.98
N ARG A 272 0.30 15.52 -17.13
CA ARG A 272 0.70 16.34 -18.28
C ARG A 272 2.07 15.91 -18.73
N SER A 273 2.26 15.76 -20.01
CA SER A 273 3.55 15.39 -20.56
C SER A 273 3.78 16.00 -21.93
N ARG A 274 5.04 16.24 -22.23
CA ARG A 274 5.49 16.68 -23.55
C ARG A 274 6.75 15.94 -23.91
N VAL A 275 6.73 15.28 -25.06
CA VAL A 275 7.89 14.55 -25.59
C VAL A 275 9.13 15.47 -25.64
N GLY A 276 10.24 14.98 -25.11
CA GLY A 276 11.50 15.72 -25.02
C GLY A 276 11.58 16.79 -23.91
N SER A 277 10.50 16.97 -23.11
CA SER A 277 10.46 18.00 -22.06
C SER A 277 10.19 17.44 -20.66
N GLY A 278 9.68 16.20 -20.59
CA GLY A 278 9.33 15.52 -19.34
C GLY A 278 7.85 15.37 -19.07
N SER A 279 7.53 14.93 -17.86
CA SER A 279 6.16 14.68 -17.43
C SER A 279 5.87 15.31 -16.07
N MET A 280 4.59 15.50 -15.79
CA MET A 280 4.06 15.93 -14.51
C MET A 280 2.88 15.04 -14.14
N PHE A 281 2.96 14.41 -12.98
CA PHE A 281 1.86 13.69 -12.37
C PHE A 281 1.44 14.40 -11.09
N SER A 282 0.15 14.50 -10.86
CA SER A 282 -0.36 15.18 -9.67
C SER A 282 -1.63 14.55 -9.13
N ILE A 283 -1.87 14.75 -7.83
CA ILE A 283 -3.12 14.43 -7.14
C ILE A 283 -3.65 15.69 -6.48
N ILE A 284 -4.95 15.90 -6.61
CA ILE A 284 -5.65 17.09 -6.12
C ILE A 284 -6.54 16.68 -4.96
N LEU A 285 -6.42 17.38 -3.83
CA LEU A 285 -7.03 17.08 -2.54
C LEU A 285 -7.79 18.30 -2.02
N PRO A 286 -8.87 18.10 -1.22
CA PRO A 286 -9.51 19.18 -0.52
C PRO A 286 -8.57 19.77 0.54
N ARG A 287 -8.47 21.11 0.57
CA ARG A 287 -7.74 21.87 1.56
C ARG A 287 -8.61 22.02 2.82
N VAL A 288 -8.01 21.90 3.98
CA VAL A 288 -8.64 22.19 5.28
C VAL A 288 -7.86 23.25 6.04
N ALA A 289 -8.50 23.87 7.01
CA ALA A 289 -7.83 24.80 7.91
C ALA A 289 -6.86 24.05 8.82
N PRO A 290 -5.74 24.66 9.25
CA PRO A 290 -4.86 24.08 10.24
C PRO A 290 -5.62 23.79 11.54
N LEU A 291 -5.29 22.67 12.22
CA LEU A 291 -5.87 22.34 13.51
C LEU A 291 -5.54 23.47 14.53
N PRO A 292 -6.51 23.90 15.35
CA PRO A 292 -6.27 24.91 16.38
C PRO A 292 -5.13 24.47 17.32
N GLY A 293 -4.13 25.34 17.53
CA GLY A 293 -2.98 25.06 18.39
C GLY A 293 -1.77 24.45 17.67
N TYR A 294 -1.82 24.24 16.38
CA TYR A 294 -0.63 23.86 15.60
C TYR A 294 0.29 25.07 15.46
N THR A 295 1.37 25.06 16.22
CA THR A 295 2.53 25.93 15.98
C THR A 295 3.43 25.21 14.98
N GLU A 296 3.66 25.86 13.86
CA GLU A 296 4.63 25.42 12.85
C GLU A 296 5.97 25.12 13.54
N PRO A 297 6.54 23.92 13.41
CA PRO A 297 7.89 23.71 13.88
C PRO A 297 8.80 24.68 13.10
N ALA A 298 9.33 25.65 13.82
CA ALA A 298 10.19 26.68 13.25
C ALA A 298 11.27 26.02 12.40
N THR A 299 11.28 26.41 11.13
CA THR A 299 12.40 26.41 10.17
C THR A 299 13.18 25.09 10.03
N ALA A 300 13.12 24.56 8.82
CA ALA A 300 14.23 23.89 8.14
C ALA A 300 15.43 23.56 9.05
N VAL A 301 15.34 22.48 9.80
CA VAL A 301 16.52 21.73 10.11
C VAL A 301 16.95 21.19 8.75
N GLN A 302 17.91 21.87 8.13
CA GLN A 302 18.86 21.20 7.26
C GLN A 302 19.37 20.05 8.11
N VAL A 303 18.80 18.86 7.88
CA VAL A 303 19.46 17.63 8.29
C VAL A 303 20.71 17.62 7.41
N ALA A 304 21.75 18.28 7.92
CA ALA A 304 23.10 17.99 7.52
C ALA A 304 23.16 16.46 7.63
N ALA A 305 23.38 15.80 6.50
CA ALA A 305 23.73 14.41 6.47
C ALA A 305 24.99 14.30 7.34
N THR A 306 24.78 14.01 8.62
CA THR A 306 25.86 13.55 9.47
C THR A 306 26.36 12.31 8.75
N PRO A 307 27.63 12.27 8.35
CA PRO A 307 28.18 11.06 7.77
C PRO A 307 27.90 9.98 8.82
N VAL A 308 27.13 8.96 8.42
CA VAL A 308 26.98 7.74 9.21
C VAL A 308 28.40 7.26 9.43
N ARG A 309 28.93 7.49 10.64
CA ARG A 309 30.16 6.87 11.07
C ARG A 309 29.94 5.39 10.81
N SER A 310 30.87 4.78 10.11
CA SER A 310 30.90 3.35 9.87
C SER A 310 31.22 2.64 11.19
N ASP A 311 30.32 2.78 12.19
CA ASP A 311 30.48 2.05 13.42
C ASP A 311 30.22 0.58 13.12
N SER A 312 31.28 -0.19 13.27
CA SER A 312 31.31 -1.63 13.13
C SER A 312 30.27 -2.23 14.05
N LEU A 313 29.29 -3.00 13.52
CA LEU A 313 28.36 -3.82 14.31
C LEU A 313 29.04 -5.07 14.90
N ALA A 314 30.36 -5.17 14.76
CA ALA A 314 31.15 -6.32 15.19
C ALA A 314 30.95 -6.65 16.66
N GLY A 315 30.70 -7.91 16.93
CA GLY A 315 30.51 -8.46 18.28
C GLY A 315 29.12 -8.25 18.89
N LEU A 316 28.19 -7.54 18.21
CA LEU A 316 26.80 -7.45 18.67
C LEU A 316 26.13 -8.82 18.63
N ARG A 317 25.48 -9.23 19.72
CA ARG A 317 24.74 -10.51 19.80
C ARG A 317 23.27 -10.25 19.49
N VAL A 318 22.78 -10.86 18.42
CA VAL A 318 21.40 -10.69 17.93
C VAL A 318 20.67 -12.02 17.94
N LEU A 319 19.56 -12.11 18.66
CA LEU A 319 18.65 -13.25 18.64
C LEU A 319 17.63 -13.07 17.51
N CYS A 320 17.60 -13.98 16.56
CA CYS A 320 16.64 -14.03 15.47
C CYS A 320 15.67 -15.20 15.71
N VAL A 321 14.37 -14.92 15.76
CA VAL A 321 13.32 -15.91 15.96
C VAL A 321 12.40 -15.87 14.74
N ASP A 322 12.37 -16.96 13.98
CA ASP A 322 11.52 -17.13 12.80
C ASP A 322 11.28 -18.63 12.60
N ASN A 323 10.08 -19.03 12.26
CA ASN A 323 9.74 -20.44 12.02
C ASN A 323 10.24 -20.97 10.67
N ASP A 324 10.77 -20.10 9.82
CA ASP A 324 11.36 -20.44 8.52
C ASP A 324 12.89 -20.53 8.65
N GLU A 325 13.42 -21.74 8.52
CA GLU A 325 14.87 -21.98 8.61
C GLU A 325 15.66 -21.29 7.51
N GLU A 326 15.09 -21.14 6.31
CA GLU A 326 15.75 -20.43 5.19
C GLU A 326 15.90 -18.93 5.50
N ILE A 327 14.93 -18.33 6.17
CA ILE A 327 15.02 -16.94 6.64
C ILE A 327 16.08 -16.82 7.73
N LEU A 328 16.13 -17.76 8.68
CA LEU A 328 17.16 -17.78 9.73
C LEU A 328 18.57 -17.91 9.12
N ASP A 329 18.75 -18.76 8.12
CA ASP A 329 20.01 -18.92 7.40
C ASP A 329 20.39 -17.67 6.62
N GLY A 330 19.42 -17.05 5.94
CA GLY A 330 19.63 -15.75 5.27
C GLY A 330 20.02 -14.64 6.25
N MET A 331 19.37 -14.58 7.42
CA MET A 331 19.73 -13.62 8.48
C MET A 331 21.12 -13.90 9.04
N ARG A 332 21.49 -15.17 9.25
CA ARG A 332 22.83 -15.56 9.69
C ARG A 332 23.88 -15.15 8.66
N ALA A 333 23.63 -15.38 7.38
CA ALA A 333 24.52 -14.97 6.30
C ALA A 333 24.66 -13.45 6.21
N LEU A 334 23.57 -12.68 6.30
CA LEU A 334 23.59 -11.22 6.23
C LEU A 334 24.26 -10.57 7.43
N LEU A 335 23.84 -10.91 8.65
CA LEU A 335 24.33 -10.32 9.90
C LEU A 335 25.77 -10.75 10.22
N GLY A 336 26.13 -12.01 9.93
CA GLY A 336 27.47 -12.53 10.10
C GLY A 336 28.53 -11.72 9.34
N ARG A 337 28.16 -11.11 8.21
CA ARG A 337 29.05 -10.21 7.43
C ARG A 337 29.31 -8.87 8.08
N TRP A 338 28.36 -8.41 8.91
CA TRP A 338 28.60 -7.23 9.74
C TRP A 338 29.33 -7.61 11.03
N GLN A 339 29.87 -8.84 11.09
CA GLN A 339 30.55 -9.42 12.25
C GLN A 339 29.65 -9.47 13.50
N VAL A 340 28.33 -9.60 13.29
CA VAL A 340 27.33 -9.79 14.34
C VAL A 340 27.31 -11.27 14.72
N GLN A 341 27.26 -11.56 16.01
CA GLN A 341 27.02 -12.91 16.53
C GLN A 341 25.53 -13.21 16.49
N VAL A 342 25.13 -14.12 15.60
CA VAL A 342 23.72 -14.44 15.36
C VAL A 342 23.32 -15.68 16.14
N ILE A 343 22.34 -15.53 17.01
CA ILE A 343 21.68 -16.61 17.74
C ILE A 343 20.35 -16.85 17.03
N THR A 344 20.06 -18.04 16.56
CA THR A 344 18.84 -18.34 15.82
C THR A 344 17.95 -19.32 16.59
N ALA A 345 16.64 -19.12 16.56
CA ALA A 345 15.66 -20.02 17.16
C ALA A 345 14.45 -20.16 16.21
N ALA A 346 13.97 -21.37 15.99
CA ALA A 346 12.80 -21.64 15.17
C ALA A 346 11.49 -21.55 15.96
N THR A 347 11.55 -21.61 17.29
CA THR A 347 10.40 -21.52 18.19
C THR A 347 10.69 -20.59 19.37
N VAL A 348 9.63 -20.14 20.05
CA VAL A 348 9.76 -19.31 21.25
C VAL A 348 10.46 -20.08 22.39
N ASP A 349 10.18 -21.36 22.55
CA ASP A 349 10.83 -22.21 23.57
C ASP A 349 12.34 -22.28 23.37
N GLN A 350 12.78 -22.51 22.12
CA GLN A 350 14.22 -22.47 21.79
C GLN A 350 14.83 -21.09 22.02
N ALA A 351 14.07 -20.02 21.74
CA ALA A 351 14.54 -18.66 21.99
C ALA A 351 14.73 -18.38 23.49
N LEU A 352 13.82 -18.87 24.34
CA LEU A 352 13.92 -18.78 25.80
C LEU A 352 15.17 -19.49 26.34
N GLU A 353 15.48 -20.70 25.86
CA GLU A 353 16.70 -21.41 26.21
C GLU A 353 17.96 -20.61 25.84
N LYS A 354 17.93 -19.93 24.69
CA LYS A 354 19.07 -19.16 24.17
C LYS A 354 19.23 -17.76 24.79
N ILE A 355 18.33 -17.32 25.64
CA ILE A 355 18.51 -16.13 26.47
C ILE A 355 19.78 -16.24 27.36
N ALA A 356 20.18 -17.47 27.75
CA ALA A 356 21.42 -17.72 28.47
C ALA A 356 22.69 -17.25 27.72
N GLU A 357 22.64 -17.16 26.39
CA GLU A 357 23.73 -16.60 25.54
C GLU A 357 23.83 -15.07 25.62
N ARG A 358 22.93 -14.44 26.39
CA ARG A 358 22.87 -13.00 26.61
C ARG A 358 22.79 -12.19 25.31
N PRO A 359 21.75 -12.36 24.47
CA PRO A 359 21.52 -11.50 23.31
C PRO A 359 21.38 -10.04 23.76
N GLN A 360 21.79 -9.11 22.88
CA GLN A 360 21.70 -7.67 23.11
C GLN A 360 20.56 -7.03 22.32
N VAL A 361 20.07 -7.72 21.28
CA VAL A 361 18.94 -7.29 20.44
C VAL A 361 18.15 -8.52 20.02
N MET A 362 16.84 -8.37 19.88
CA MET A 362 15.93 -9.41 19.35
C MET A 362 15.33 -8.97 18.03
N LEU A 363 15.21 -9.91 17.09
CA LEU A 363 14.46 -9.79 15.85
C LEU A 363 13.48 -10.96 15.82
N VAL A 364 12.19 -10.72 15.93
CA VAL A 364 11.18 -11.78 16.12
C VAL A 364 10.13 -11.65 15.03
N ASP A 365 9.84 -12.74 14.34
CA ASP A 365 8.73 -12.78 13.37
C ASP A 365 7.38 -12.68 14.08
N TYR A 366 6.43 -12.00 13.44
CA TYR A 366 5.08 -11.86 13.96
C TYR A 366 4.30 -13.18 13.90
N HIS A 367 4.42 -13.91 12.79
CA HIS A 367 3.69 -15.14 12.54
C HIS A 367 4.49 -16.37 12.95
N LEU A 368 4.69 -16.56 14.24
CA LEU A 368 5.23 -17.80 14.76
C LEU A 368 4.14 -18.87 14.79
N HIS A 369 4.47 -20.12 14.43
CA HIS A 369 3.50 -21.25 14.45
C HIS A 369 3.16 -21.72 15.88
N ASP A 370 3.59 -20.98 16.89
CA ASP A 370 3.38 -21.25 18.30
C ASP A 370 2.02 -20.71 18.79
N ARG A 371 1.68 -21.01 20.04
CA ARG A 371 0.45 -20.53 20.71
C ARG A 371 0.43 -19.00 20.95
N MET A 372 1.50 -18.31 20.63
CA MET A 372 1.80 -16.93 20.97
C MET A 372 2.24 -16.18 19.69
N ASP A 373 1.76 -14.96 19.52
CA ASP A 373 2.24 -14.13 18.40
C ASP A 373 3.63 -13.51 18.70
N GLY A 374 4.28 -12.98 17.68
CA GLY A 374 5.64 -12.44 17.81
C GLY A 374 5.74 -11.25 18.75
N LEU A 375 4.66 -10.49 18.95
CA LEU A 375 4.66 -9.35 19.86
C LEU A 375 4.61 -9.82 21.33
N ASP A 376 3.84 -10.85 21.63
CA ASP A 376 3.80 -11.47 22.95
C ASP A 376 5.11 -12.24 23.22
N ALA A 377 5.70 -12.87 22.20
CA ALA A 377 7.02 -13.51 22.28
C ALA A 377 8.13 -12.49 22.66
N LEU A 378 8.13 -11.29 22.05
CA LEU A 378 9.07 -10.22 22.42
C LEU A 378 8.97 -9.83 23.90
N VAL A 379 7.75 -9.76 24.43
CA VAL A 379 7.51 -9.44 25.86
C VAL A 379 8.04 -10.59 26.74
N ALA A 380 7.67 -11.83 26.44
CA ALA A 380 8.09 -13.01 27.21
C ALA A 380 9.62 -13.17 27.25
N LEU A 381 10.29 -12.98 26.10
CA LEU A 381 11.75 -13.06 25.99
C LEU A 381 12.45 -11.95 26.79
N ARG A 382 11.92 -10.73 26.81
CA ARG A 382 12.45 -9.63 27.62
C ARG A 382 12.29 -9.89 29.12
N GLU A 383 11.14 -10.42 29.53
CA GLU A 383 10.90 -10.80 30.92
C GLU A 383 11.83 -11.91 31.37
N ALA A 384 12.01 -12.95 30.54
CA ALA A 384 12.93 -14.05 30.81
C ALA A 384 14.39 -13.60 30.86
N ALA A 385 14.77 -12.60 30.08
CA ALA A 385 16.13 -12.07 30.08
C ALA A 385 16.49 -11.39 31.38
N GLY A 386 15.57 -10.72 32.06
CA GLY A 386 15.80 -10.00 33.30
C GLY A 386 16.70 -8.77 33.17
N TYR A 387 16.98 -8.33 31.93
CA TYR A 387 17.73 -7.11 31.60
C TYR A 387 17.06 -6.39 30.41
N PRO A 388 17.37 -5.08 30.17
CA PRO A 388 16.85 -4.37 29.00
C PRO A 388 17.28 -5.06 27.70
N LEU A 389 16.32 -5.67 27.01
CA LEU A 389 16.54 -6.39 25.74
C LEU A 389 15.68 -5.73 24.65
N PRO A 390 16.26 -4.77 23.89
CA PRO A 390 15.55 -4.11 22.82
C PRO A 390 15.31 -5.08 21.65
N GLY A 391 14.23 -4.85 20.91
CA GLY A 391 13.91 -5.71 19.79
C GLY A 391 13.07 -5.06 18.73
N ALA A 392 12.93 -5.75 17.61
CA ALA A 392 12.02 -5.42 16.53
C ALA A 392 11.16 -6.62 16.12
N LEU A 393 9.91 -6.32 15.82
CA LEU A 393 8.97 -7.24 15.23
C LEU A 393 9.15 -7.25 13.72
N LEU A 394 9.31 -8.42 13.12
CA LEU A 394 9.39 -8.63 11.69
C LEU A 394 8.01 -9.05 11.19
N THR A 395 7.44 -8.39 10.18
CA THR A 395 6.11 -8.74 9.68
C THR A 395 5.89 -8.30 8.25
N ALA A 396 5.15 -9.08 7.47
CA ALA A 396 4.61 -8.65 6.19
C ALA A 396 3.40 -7.71 6.35
N ASP A 397 2.78 -7.69 7.55
CA ASP A 397 1.62 -6.88 7.86
C ASP A 397 2.01 -5.46 8.27
N GLY A 398 1.76 -4.52 7.39
CA GLY A 398 2.05 -3.10 7.61
C GLY A 398 0.95 -2.31 8.31
N ARG A 399 -0.07 -2.96 8.92
CA ARG A 399 -1.19 -2.27 9.59
C ARG A 399 -0.71 -1.34 10.69
N ASP A 400 -1.26 -0.13 10.72
CA ASP A 400 -0.86 0.88 11.70
C ASP A 400 -1.26 0.51 13.13
N GLU A 401 -2.26 -0.35 13.29
CA GLU A 401 -2.67 -0.90 14.58
C GLU A 401 -1.55 -1.76 15.19
N LEU A 402 -0.97 -2.68 14.41
CA LEU A 402 0.15 -3.49 14.86
C LEU A 402 1.39 -2.64 15.20
N LYS A 403 1.66 -1.61 14.38
CA LYS A 403 2.76 -0.67 14.65
C LYS A 403 2.52 0.14 15.92
N ARG A 404 1.26 0.52 16.20
CA ARG A 404 0.90 1.20 17.43
C ARG A 404 1.09 0.28 18.63
N MET A 405 0.53 -0.93 18.59
CA MET A 405 0.67 -1.91 19.67
C MET A 405 2.14 -2.26 19.97
N ALA A 406 2.96 -2.44 18.95
CA ALA A 406 4.38 -2.70 19.10
C ALA A 406 5.08 -1.49 19.76
N ARG A 407 4.77 -0.27 19.31
CA ARG A 407 5.36 0.97 19.86
C ARG A 407 4.94 1.22 21.31
N GLU A 408 3.70 0.96 21.68
CA GLU A 408 3.20 1.06 23.06
C GLU A 408 3.95 0.11 24.01
N ARG A 409 4.41 -1.06 23.49
CA ARG A 409 5.23 -2.02 24.23
C ARG A 409 6.75 -1.76 24.13
N GLY A 410 7.15 -0.68 23.45
CA GLY A 410 8.55 -0.26 23.30
C GLY A 410 9.33 -0.94 22.19
N TYR A 411 8.66 -1.60 21.23
CA TYR A 411 9.29 -2.29 20.10
C TYR A 411 9.12 -1.53 18.79
N ARG A 412 10.08 -1.75 17.88
CA ARG A 412 9.97 -1.29 16.48
C ARG A 412 9.37 -2.39 15.60
N VAL A 413 8.73 -1.99 14.50
CA VAL A 413 8.28 -2.90 13.45
C VAL A 413 9.14 -2.70 12.21
N LEU A 414 9.70 -3.79 11.72
CA LEU A 414 10.40 -3.88 10.44
C LEU A 414 9.54 -4.73 9.50
N THR A 415 9.17 -4.15 8.36
CA THR A 415 8.33 -4.85 7.38
C THR A 415 9.15 -5.82 6.54
N LYS A 416 8.67 -7.05 6.37
CA LYS A 416 9.16 -7.99 5.36
C LYS A 416 8.67 -7.52 3.97
N PRO A 417 9.52 -7.55 2.93
CA PRO A 417 10.88 -8.08 2.91
C PRO A 417 11.89 -7.15 3.62
N ILE A 418 12.78 -7.74 4.42
CA ILE A 418 13.71 -6.99 5.26
C ILE A 418 14.77 -6.30 4.37
N LYS A 419 14.79 -4.97 4.42
CA LYS A 419 15.80 -4.19 3.70
C LYS A 419 17.10 -4.15 4.51
N PRO A 420 18.24 -4.65 3.98
CA PRO A 420 19.51 -4.69 4.71
C PRO A 420 19.92 -3.33 5.30
N ALA A 421 19.73 -2.24 4.53
CA ALA A 421 20.04 -0.88 5.00
C ALA A 421 19.18 -0.46 6.23
N SER A 422 17.89 -0.82 6.25
CA SER A 422 17.00 -0.50 7.37
C SER A 422 17.35 -1.31 8.62
N LEU A 423 17.70 -2.59 8.43
CA LEU A 423 18.14 -3.46 9.51
C LEU A 423 19.47 -2.95 10.10
N ARG A 424 20.45 -2.58 9.27
CA ARG A 424 21.71 -2.04 9.70
C ARG A 424 21.56 -0.72 10.46
N ALA A 425 20.69 0.17 9.98
CA ALA A 425 20.39 1.43 10.67
C ALA A 425 19.73 1.20 12.04
N PHE A 426 18.83 0.23 12.14
CA PHE A 426 18.18 -0.15 13.40
C PHE A 426 19.21 -0.68 14.43
N LEU A 427 20.05 -1.62 14.02
CA LEU A 427 21.08 -2.20 14.90
C LEU A 427 22.14 -1.18 15.31
N GLY A 428 22.54 -0.28 14.41
CA GLY A 428 23.47 0.82 14.69
C GLY A 428 22.93 1.78 15.75
N ALA A 429 21.68 2.20 15.61
CA ALA A 429 21.03 3.11 16.57
C ALA A 429 20.93 2.51 17.98
N LEU A 430 20.73 1.20 18.11
CA LEU A 430 20.68 0.52 19.42
C LEU A 430 22.07 0.41 20.06
N ARG A 431 23.11 0.20 19.27
CA ARG A 431 24.48 0.13 19.77
C ARG A 431 24.95 1.49 20.32
N ASP A 432 24.64 2.58 19.58
CA ASP A 432 24.99 3.94 20.02
C ASP A 432 24.28 4.33 21.33
N ALA A 433 23.02 3.89 21.51
CA ALA A 433 22.29 4.09 22.76
C ALA A 433 22.91 3.33 23.95
N GLY A 434 23.34 2.08 23.72
CA GLY A 434 23.99 1.27 24.76
C GLY A 434 25.42 1.69 25.11
N SER A 435 26.09 2.43 24.22
CA SER A 435 27.45 2.95 24.48
C SER A 435 27.47 4.23 25.31
N ASN A 436 26.32 4.92 25.43
CA ASN A 436 26.18 6.14 26.23
C ASN A 436 25.79 5.88 27.70
N GLU A 437 25.42 4.66 28.07
CA GLU A 437 25.01 4.28 29.45
C GLU A 437 26.10 3.46 30.18
N ALA A 438 27.23 3.19 29.56
CA ALA A 438 28.40 2.54 30.13
C ALA A 438 29.54 3.54 30.33
#